data_b717b48821347be950c02b54f5412237
#
_entry.id   b717b48821347be950c02b54f5412237
#
_cell.length_a   1.000
_cell.length_b   1.000
_cell.length_c   1.000
_cell.angle_alpha   90.00
_cell.angle_beta   90.00
_cell.angle_gamma   90.00
#
_symmetry.space_group_name_H-M   'P 1'
#
loop_
_entity.id
_entity.type
_entity.pdbx_description
1 polymer ?
#
loop_
_entity_poly.entity_id
_entity_poly.type
_entity_poly.pdbx_seq_one_letter_code
_entity_poly.pdbx_strand_id
1 'polypeptide(L)'
;MTTQFNPYDPCPCDSGQKAKFCCLTGKLWNKKPNLLKPTKTITDHSHDKCYAKITRNCSTKISGEHFISNNILQGFELNKKVKIVGLPWQEKETFNLLSRSRLVSNILCTTHNELLSPVDAEMGRLHRIIVQFDEDFNSENPKHDLSVFCGEDLEKWMLKTACAFIASNQICSDGVKKDCILKDEYVDILFNDKPFPDNWGMYFKIPDDKQIQKYHSLSFRSLTANNELKVVEFLINNFMFYLVLGQPDNLGSFGIYRPRGIQLAKGIIKKTIEICWQDKKYNEGIFMEHVGTTKEAPKEWDEYLKK
;
A
#
# COMPACT_ATOMS: atom_id res chain seq x y z
N MET A 1 18.60 20.35 -14.77
CA MET A 1 19.15 21.03 -13.56
C MET A 1 18.49 20.35 -12.37
N THR A 2 19.25 19.61 -11.57
CA THR A 2 18.77 19.06 -10.29
C THR A 2 18.67 20.26 -9.35
N THR A 3 17.47 20.71 -9.05
CA THR A 3 17.23 21.71 -7.99
C THR A 3 17.80 21.10 -6.71
N GLN A 4 18.90 21.68 -6.23
CA GLN A 4 19.54 21.23 -5.01
C GLN A 4 18.58 21.51 -3.85
N PHE A 5 18.05 20.45 -3.24
CA PHE A 5 17.15 20.56 -2.08
C PHE A 5 17.91 21.23 -0.92
N ASN A 6 17.30 22.24 -0.28
CA ASN A 6 17.92 22.91 0.86
C ASN A 6 17.80 22.00 2.10
N PRO A 7 18.95 21.55 2.70
CA PRO A 7 18.92 20.65 3.87
C PRO A 7 18.21 21.20 5.11
N TYR A 8 17.98 22.49 5.16
CA TYR A 8 17.29 23.16 6.28
C TYR A 8 15.80 23.30 6.10
N ASP A 9 15.26 23.00 4.90
CA ASP A 9 13.84 22.97 4.63
C ASP A 9 13.16 21.81 5.37
N PRO A 10 11.83 21.88 5.57
CA PRO A 10 11.06 20.77 6.12
C PRO A 10 11.30 19.47 5.33
N CYS A 11 11.42 18.36 6.04
CA CYS A 11 11.68 17.07 5.38
C CYS A 11 10.47 16.64 4.53
N PRO A 12 10.71 16.22 3.28
CA PRO A 12 9.63 15.74 2.39
C PRO A 12 8.93 14.44 2.87
N CYS A 13 9.27 13.94 4.05
CA CYS A 13 8.60 12.82 4.68
C CYS A 13 7.44 13.23 5.62
N ASP A 14 7.12 14.52 5.70
CA ASP A 14 6.08 15.13 6.54
C ASP A 14 6.29 14.94 8.06
N SER A 15 7.53 14.71 8.51
CA SER A 15 7.85 14.59 9.94
C SER A 15 7.81 15.92 10.70
N GLY A 16 7.74 17.05 9.99
CA GLY A 16 7.91 18.39 10.56
C GLY A 16 9.35 18.76 10.93
N GLN A 17 10.30 17.83 10.81
CA GLN A 17 11.72 18.09 11.07
C GLN A 17 12.42 18.64 9.83
N LYS A 18 13.56 19.34 10.02
CA LYS A 18 14.43 19.73 8.91
C LYS A 18 15.05 18.49 8.26
N ALA A 19 15.16 18.48 6.92
CA ALA A 19 15.61 17.31 6.17
C ALA A 19 16.94 16.74 6.66
N LYS A 20 17.93 17.60 6.95
CA LYS A 20 19.26 17.18 7.43
C LYS A 20 19.26 16.45 8.78
N PHE A 21 18.22 16.62 9.59
CA PHE A 21 18.05 15.94 10.87
C PHE A 21 17.03 14.80 10.80
N CYS A 22 16.53 14.50 9.61
CA CYS A 22 15.50 13.50 9.38
C CYS A 22 15.97 12.48 8.32
N CYS A 23 15.58 12.66 7.08
CA CYS A 23 15.80 11.67 6.02
C CYS A 23 16.98 12.00 5.10
N LEU A 24 17.59 13.20 5.18
CA LEU A 24 18.70 13.57 4.30
C LEU A 24 20.04 13.27 4.95
N THR A 25 20.77 12.28 4.43
CA THR A 25 22.12 11.94 4.88
C THR A 25 23.13 12.29 3.77
N GLY A 26 23.87 13.38 3.96
CA GLY A 26 24.71 13.93 2.91
C GLY A 26 23.88 14.43 1.72
N LYS A 27 23.93 13.71 0.60
CA LYS A 27 23.14 14.00 -0.62
C LYS A 27 22.08 12.94 -0.91
N LEU A 28 21.92 11.95 -0.04
CA LEU A 28 21.04 10.79 -0.26
C LEU A 28 19.87 10.84 0.71
N TRP A 29 18.72 10.50 0.20
CA TRP A 29 17.54 10.25 1.03
C TRP A 29 17.64 8.88 1.68
N ASN A 30 17.34 8.82 2.97
CA ASN A 30 17.36 7.61 3.78
C ASN A 30 16.28 7.69 4.87
N LYS A 31 15.06 7.33 4.51
CA LYS A 31 13.97 7.18 5.47
C LYS A 31 14.00 5.78 6.07
N LYS A 32 14.17 5.69 7.38
CA LYS A 32 14.21 4.41 8.10
C LYS A 32 12.80 3.82 8.25
N PRO A 33 12.67 2.48 8.27
CA PRO A 33 11.40 1.81 8.51
C PRO A 33 10.90 2.03 9.93
N ASN A 34 9.57 2.01 10.08
CA ASN A 34 8.93 1.99 11.37
C ASN A 34 9.14 0.61 12.04
N LEU A 35 9.47 0.63 13.33
CA LEU A 35 9.55 -0.59 14.11
C LEU A 35 8.14 -1.01 14.54
N LEU A 36 7.70 -2.18 14.10
CA LEU A 36 6.39 -2.74 14.44
C LEU A 36 6.49 -3.72 15.64
N LYS A 37 7.43 -3.44 16.54
CA LYS A 37 7.64 -4.27 17.75
C LYS A 37 6.96 -3.65 18.96
N PRO A 38 6.34 -4.46 19.81
CA PRO A 38 5.86 -3.98 21.09
C PRO A 38 7.00 -3.40 21.92
N THR A 39 6.80 -2.20 22.46
CA THR A 39 7.74 -1.56 23.39
C THR A 39 7.67 -2.14 24.81
N LYS A 40 6.63 -2.95 25.10
CA LYS A 40 6.38 -3.56 26.41
C LYS A 40 6.89 -5.00 26.45
N THR A 41 7.17 -5.49 27.66
CA THR A 41 7.55 -6.87 27.96
C THR A 41 6.60 -7.85 27.29
N ILE A 42 7.16 -8.95 26.77
CA ILE A 42 6.39 -10.07 26.20
C ILE A 42 5.37 -10.54 27.24
N THR A 43 4.11 -10.59 26.83
CA THR A 43 3.00 -10.98 27.72
C THR A 43 2.85 -12.48 27.88
N ASP A 44 3.50 -13.26 27.00
CA ASP A 44 3.36 -14.71 26.84
C ASP A 44 1.89 -15.15 26.58
N HIS A 45 1.05 -14.22 26.13
CA HIS A 45 -0.35 -14.46 25.84
C HIS A 45 -0.60 -14.57 24.34
N SER A 46 -1.35 -15.59 23.96
CA SER A 46 -1.83 -15.81 22.59
C SER A 46 -3.36 -15.70 22.57
N HIS A 47 -3.89 -14.84 21.71
CA HIS A 47 -5.34 -14.69 21.57
C HIS A 47 -5.81 -15.45 20.31
N ASP A 48 -6.75 -16.39 20.46
CA ASP A 48 -7.16 -17.33 19.38
C ASP A 48 -7.59 -16.65 18.08
N LYS A 49 -8.27 -15.51 18.16
CA LYS A 49 -8.72 -14.73 16.99
C LYS A 49 -7.65 -13.82 16.39
N CYS A 50 -6.49 -13.69 17.06
CA CYS A 50 -5.41 -12.84 16.52
C CYS A 50 -4.55 -13.64 15.55
N TYR A 51 -4.46 -13.21 14.29
CA TYR A 51 -3.61 -13.91 13.33
C TYR A 51 -2.11 -13.82 13.68
N ALA A 52 -1.71 -12.82 14.49
CA ALA A 52 -0.35 -12.67 14.99
C ALA A 52 -0.10 -13.41 16.34
N LYS A 53 -0.95 -14.36 16.71
CA LYS A 53 -0.87 -15.10 18.01
C LYS A 53 0.43 -15.85 18.23
N ILE A 54 1.14 -16.23 17.16
CA ILE A 54 2.45 -16.92 17.26
C ILE A 54 3.52 -16.06 17.92
N THR A 55 3.38 -14.73 17.91
CA THR A 55 4.30 -13.81 18.58
C THR A 55 4.25 -13.95 20.11
N ARG A 56 3.20 -14.57 20.66
CA ARG A 56 2.93 -14.70 22.10
C ARG A 56 2.94 -13.36 22.85
N ASN A 57 2.53 -12.30 22.16
CA ASN A 57 2.50 -10.93 22.69
C ASN A 57 1.15 -10.25 22.47
N CYS A 58 0.08 -11.02 22.52
CA CYS A 58 -1.27 -10.51 22.34
C CYS A 58 -1.78 -9.79 23.60
N SER A 59 -2.61 -8.76 23.39
CA SER A 59 -3.52 -8.29 24.43
C SER A 59 -4.73 -9.23 24.54
N THR A 60 -5.43 -9.17 25.66
CA THR A 60 -6.66 -9.96 25.89
C THR A 60 -7.85 -9.45 25.09
N LYS A 61 -7.79 -8.22 24.59
CA LYS A 61 -8.88 -7.57 23.84
C LYS A 61 -8.66 -7.68 22.33
N ILE A 62 -9.67 -8.13 21.60
CA ILE A 62 -9.72 -8.09 20.13
C ILE A 62 -10.11 -6.71 19.66
N SER A 63 -9.53 -6.29 18.55
CA SER A 63 -9.80 -5.04 17.84
C SER A 63 -10.44 -5.32 16.47
N GLY A 64 -11.27 -4.39 15.99
CA GLY A 64 -11.72 -4.38 14.61
C GLY A 64 -10.60 -3.85 13.70
N GLU A 65 -10.01 -4.72 12.91
CA GLU A 65 -9.01 -4.37 11.89
C GLU A 65 -9.68 -4.06 10.56
N HIS A 66 -9.35 -2.92 9.95
CA HIS A 66 -9.80 -2.59 8.60
C HIS A 66 -8.99 -3.40 7.57
N PHE A 67 -9.66 -4.07 6.63
CA PHE A 67 -8.98 -4.79 5.53
C PHE A 67 -8.07 -3.83 4.76
N ILE A 68 -8.57 -2.63 4.48
CA ILE A 68 -7.88 -1.52 3.86
C ILE A 68 -7.86 -0.40 4.89
N SER A 69 -6.71 0.26 5.03
CA SER A 69 -6.55 1.33 6.02
C SER A 69 -7.66 2.37 5.95
N ASN A 70 -8.19 2.73 7.11
CA ASN A 70 -9.31 3.65 7.23
C ASN A 70 -9.05 5.02 6.58
N ASN A 71 -7.82 5.53 6.65
CA ASN A 71 -7.40 6.78 6.03
C ASN A 71 -7.44 6.74 4.49
N ILE A 72 -7.17 5.57 3.89
CA ILE A 72 -7.32 5.36 2.44
C ILE A 72 -8.82 5.32 2.09
N LEU A 73 -9.61 4.54 2.84
CA LEU A 73 -11.05 4.44 2.61
C LEU A 73 -11.77 5.81 2.70
N GLN A 74 -11.28 6.71 3.56
CA GLN A 74 -11.78 8.08 3.63
C GLN A 74 -11.65 8.83 2.30
N GLY A 75 -10.58 8.60 1.55
CA GLY A 75 -10.35 9.21 0.24
C GLY A 75 -11.36 8.76 -0.82
N PHE A 76 -12.01 7.61 -0.64
CA PHE A 76 -13.02 7.06 -1.55
C PHE A 76 -14.45 7.20 -1.04
N GLU A 77 -14.64 7.86 0.11
CA GLU A 77 -15.95 7.97 0.75
C GLU A 77 -16.81 9.03 0.07
N LEU A 78 -18.03 8.62 -0.33
CA LEU A 78 -19.07 9.51 -0.81
C LEU A 78 -20.31 9.36 0.09
N ASN A 79 -20.80 10.45 0.67
CA ASN A 79 -21.95 10.41 1.58
C ASN A 79 -21.82 9.38 2.71
N LYS A 80 -20.64 9.32 3.36
CA LYS A 80 -20.30 8.38 4.44
C LYS A 80 -20.32 6.90 4.04
N LYS A 81 -20.26 6.61 2.75
CA LYS A 81 -20.21 5.24 2.21
C LYS A 81 -19.12 5.11 1.18
N VAL A 82 -18.53 3.92 1.09
CA VAL A 82 -17.55 3.50 0.08
C VAL A 82 -18.24 2.49 -0.83
N LYS A 83 -18.06 2.66 -2.13
CA LYS A 83 -18.52 1.69 -3.13
C LYS A 83 -17.53 0.53 -3.20
N ILE A 84 -18.03 -0.67 -2.96
CA ILE A 84 -17.23 -1.90 -2.93
C ILE A 84 -17.76 -2.89 -3.95
N VAL A 85 -16.86 -3.53 -4.67
CA VAL A 85 -17.14 -4.57 -5.66
C VAL A 85 -16.18 -5.75 -5.44
N GLY A 86 -16.63 -6.97 -5.69
CA GLY A 86 -15.76 -8.14 -5.79
C GLY A 86 -15.40 -8.82 -4.46
N LEU A 87 -16.11 -8.54 -3.37
CA LEU A 87 -15.98 -9.32 -2.15
C LEU A 87 -16.67 -10.70 -2.31
N PRO A 88 -16.17 -11.76 -1.62
CA PRO A 88 -16.63 -13.15 -1.81
C PRO A 88 -18.11 -13.42 -1.58
N TRP A 89 -18.74 -12.55 -0.79
CA TRP A 89 -20.17 -12.65 -0.42
C TRP A 89 -21.09 -11.78 -1.29
N GLN A 90 -20.52 -11.04 -2.24
CA GLN A 90 -21.30 -10.24 -3.19
C GLN A 90 -21.71 -11.08 -4.38
N GLU A 91 -22.87 -10.77 -4.93
CA GLU A 91 -23.27 -11.27 -6.24
C GLU A 91 -22.32 -10.72 -7.30
N LYS A 92 -22.00 -11.54 -8.29
CA LYS A 92 -21.15 -11.13 -9.41
C LYS A 92 -21.75 -9.89 -10.07
N GLU A 93 -20.86 -8.97 -10.46
CA GLU A 93 -21.23 -7.77 -11.20
C GLU A 93 -22.13 -6.78 -10.43
N THR A 94 -22.26 -6.96 -9.11
CA THR A 94 -22.99 -6.02 -8.25
C THR A 94 -22.04 -5.17 -7.42
N PHE A 95 -22.53 -4.06 -6.90
CA PHE A 95 -21.81 -3.25 -5.93
C PHE A 95 -22.61 -3.07 -4.65
N ASN A 96 -21.89 -2.84 -3.55
CA ASN A 96 -22.50 -2.43 -2.28
C ASN A 96 -21.96 -1.08 -1.84
N LEU A 97 -22.81 -0.25 -1.28
CA LEU A 97 -22.44 0.99 -0.62
C LEU A 97 -22.35 0.73 0.89
N LEU A 98 -21.15 0.61 1.40
CA LEU A 98 -20.89 0.24 2.79
C LEU A 98 -20.27 1.41 3.56
N SER A 99 -20.67 1.56 4.83
CA SER A 99 -19.91 2.41 5.74
C SER A 99 -18.54 1.78 6.01
N ARG A 100 -17.52 2.61 6.26
CA ARG A 100 -16.17 2.13 6.58
C ARG A 100 -16.16 1.15 7.76
N SER A 101 -17.03 1.34 8.74
CA SER A 101 -17.18 0.46 9.90
C SER A 101 -17.62 -0.98 9.56
N ARG A 102 -18.12 -1.23 8.35
CA ARG A 102 -18.44 -2.58 7.86
C ARG A 102 -17.26 -3.26 7.14
N LEU A 103 -16.17 -2.53 6.91
CA LEU A 103 -14.96 -3.04 6.26
C LEU A 103 -13.89 -3.41 7.30
N VAL A 104 -14.34 -3.96 8.42
CA VAL A 104 -13.49 -4.40 9.54
C VAL A 104 -13.74 -5.86 9.86
N SER A 105 -12.72 -6.51 10.43
CA SER A 105 -12.82 -7.86 10.98
C SER A 105 -12.08 -7.98 12.30
N ASN A 106 -12.57 -8.83 13.19
CA ASN A 106 -11.97 -9.09 14.50
C ASN A 106 -10.87 -10.16 14.40
N ILE A 107 -9.76 -9.79 13.76
CA ILE A 107 -8.65 -10.68 13.38
C ILE A 107 -7.31 -10.32 14.02
N LEU A 108 -7.24 -9.22 14.75
CA LEU A 108 -6.07 -8.77 15.50
C LEU A 108 -6.45 -8.36 16.93
N CYS A 109 -5.57 -8.61 17.87
CA CYS A 109 -5.70 -8.01 19.19
C CYS A 109 -5.32 -6.53 19.17
N THR A 110 -5.74 -5.74 20.17
CA THR A 110 -5.46 -4.31 20.22
C THR A 110 -3.98 -3.98 20.10
N THR A 111 -3.10 -4.73 20.75
CA THR A 111 -1.65 -4.53 20.67
C THR A 111 -1.14 -4.65 19.24
N HIS A 112 -1.46 -5.74 18.54
CA HIS A 112 -0.96 -5.95 17.17
C HIS A 112 -1.61 -4.98 16.16
N ASN A 113 -2.87 -4.62 16.37
CA ASN A 113 -3.53 -3.63 15.52
C ASN A 113 -2.88 -2.23 15.66
N GLU A 114 -2.60 -1.80 16.88
CA GLU A 114 -1.94 -0.52 17.15
C GLU A 114 -0.53 -0.44 16.55
N LEU A 115 0.20 -1.57 16.56
CA LEU A 115 1.54 -1.64 15.98
C LEU A 115 1.56 -1.40 14.46
N LEU A 116 0.46 -1.66 13.75
CA LEU A 116 0.35 -1.45 12.32
C LEU A 116 0.02 0.00 11.94
N SER A 117 -0.36 0.85 12.90
CA SER A 117 -0.75 2.24 12.63
C SER A 117 0.31 3.07 11.87
N PRO A 118 1.64 2.92 12.10
CA PRO A 118 2.64 3.67 11.35
C PRO A 118 2.65 3.34 9.85
N VAL A 119 2.51 2.06 9.47
CA VAL A 119 2.48 1.66 8.05
C VAL A 119 1.17 2.07 7.39
N ASP A 120 0.05 2.06 8.13
CA ASP A 120 -1.23 2.61 7.67
C ASP A 120 -1.12 4.12 7.39
N ALA A 121 -0.45 4.87 8.27
CA ALA A 121 -0.21 6.29 8.08
C ALA A 121 0.67 6.56 6.86
N GLU A 122 1.73 5.77 6.66
CA GLU A 122 2.65 5.91 5.54
C GLU A 122 1.95 5.66 4.19
N MET A 123 1.18 4.59 4.08
CA MET A 123 0.46 4.30 2.85
C MET A 123 -0.69 5.28 2.59
N GLY A 124 -1.37 5.74 3.65
CA GLY A 124 -2.35 6.82 3.55
C GLY A 124 -1.74 8.13 3.04
N ARG A 125 -0.48 8.41 3.42
CA ARG A 125 0.27 9.56 2.90
C ARG A 125 0.60 9.37 1.41
N LEU A 126 1.07 8.19 1.00
CA LEU A 126 1.31 7.88 -0.40
C LEU A 126 0.05 8.05 -1.25
N HIS A 127 -1.08 7.51 -0.78
CA HIS A 127 -2.37 7.65 -1.44
C HIS A 127 -2.76 9.12 -1.64
N ARG A 128 -2.65 9.96 -0.58
CA ARG A 128 -2.95 11.40 -0.69
C ARG A 128 -2.06 12.10 -1.72
N ILE A 129 -0.76 11.81 -1.74
CA ILE A 129 0.19 12.40 -2.70
C ILE A 129 -0.18 12.00 -4.13
N ILE A 130 -0.51 10.73 -4.37
CA ILE A 130 -0.97 10.28 -5.68
C ILE A 130 -2.27 11.00 -6.11
N VAL A 131 -3.21 11.20 -5.18
CA VAL A 131 -4.45 11.95 -5.46
C VAL A 131 -4.15 13.41 -5.79
N GLN A 132 -3.27 14.05 -5.02
CA GLN A 132 -2.95 15.47 -5.16
C GLN A 132 -2.16 15.80 -6.44
N PHE A 133 -1.47 14.83 -7.06
CA PHE A 133 -0.64 15.11 -8.25
C PHE A 133 -1.38 15.86 -9.36
N ASP A 134 -2.67 15.58 -9.56
CA ASP A 134 -3.46 16.26 -10.59
C ASP A 134 -3.81 17.69 -10.24
N GLU A 135 -4.19 17.92 -9.01
CA GLU A 135 -4.51 19.25 -8.50
C GLU A 135 -3.28 20.14 -8.62
N ASP A 136 -2.13 19.61 -8.25
CA ASP A 136 -0.85 20.30 -8.33
C ASP A 136 -0.42 20.60 -9.77
N PHE A 137 -0.60 19.66 -10.72
CA PHE A 137 -0.27 19.89 -12.13
C PHE A 137 -1.20 20.88 -12.82
N ASN A 138 -2.43 21.02 -12.34
CA ASN A 138 -3.44 21.92 -12.88
C ASN A 138 -3.54 23.25 -12.11
N SER A 139 -2.70 23.46 -11.10
CA SER A 139 -2.67 24.71 -10.34
C SER A 139 -2.14 25.87 -11.20
N GLU A 140 -2.51 27.11 -10.86
CA GLU A 140 -2.00 28.32 -11.55
C GLU A 140 -0.47 28.47 -11.44
N ASN A 141 0.11 27.95 -10.36
CA ASN A 141 1.55 27.99 -10.08
C ASN A 141 2.08 26.59 -9.76
N PRO A 142 2.15 25.69 -10.74
CA PRO A 142 2.62 24.33 -10.51
C PRO A 142 4.08 24.32 -10.09
N LYS A 143 4.40 23.58 -9.03
CA LYS A 143 5.75 23.48 -8.48
C LYS A 143 6.28 22.06 -8.65
N HIS A 144 7.59 21.97 -8.79
CA HIS A 144 8.26 20.69 -8.55
C HIS A 144 8.01 20.27 -7.09
N ASP A 145 7.78 18.99 -6.91
CA ASP A 145 7.53 18.45 -5.60
C ASP A 145 8.31 17.15 -5.40
N LEU A 146 8.70 16.91 -4.16
CA LEU A 146 9.42 15.73 -3.75
C LEU A 146 8.76 15.19 -2.48
N SER A 147 8.48 13.90 -2.47
CA SER A 147 8.01 13.18 -1.29
C SER A 147 8.91 11.98 -1.03
N VAL A 148 9.24 11.71 0.23
CA VAL A 148 10.17 10.65 0.62
C VAL A 148 9.44 9.59 1.44
N PHE A 149 9.58 8.32 1.03
CA PHE A 149 8.95 7.14 1.63
C PHE A 149 9.98 6.10 2.05
N CYS A 150 9.61 5.23 2.99
CA CYS A 150 10.31 4.00 3.28
C CYS A 150 9.67 2.84 2.52
N GLY A 151 10.44 2.13 1.69
CA GLY A 151 9.92 1.04 0.88
C GLY A 151 9.49 -0.16 1.71
N GLU A 152 10.24 -0.49 2.77
CA GLU A 152 9.89 -1.57 3.70
C GLU A 152 8.55 -1.31 4.41
N ASP A 153 8.21 -0.06 4.71
CA ASP A 153 6.91 0.26 5.31
C ASP A 153 5.76 0.08 4.31
N LEU A 154 5.99 0.43 3.04
CA LEU A 154 5.02 0.18 1.97
C LEU A 154 4.81 -1.32 1.75
N GLU A 155 5.88 -2.13 1.72
CA GLU A 155 5.79 -3.59 1.63
C GLU A 155 5.06 -4.19 2.83
N LYS A 156 5.35 -3.74 4.06
CA LYS A 156 4.66 -4.20 5.27
C LYS A 156 3.18 -3.84 5.24
N TRP A 157 2.81 -2.67 4.73
CA TRP A 157 1.40 -2.32 4.55
C TRP A 157 0.70 -3.25 3.54
N MET A 158 1.34 -3.56 2.42
CA MET A 158 0.79 -4.50 1.44
C MET A 158 0.63 -5.90 2.05
N LEU A 159 1.63 -6.36 2.80
CA LEU A 159 1.59 -7.65 3.50
C LEU A 159 0.52 -7.69 4.60
N LYS A 160 0.39 -6.64 5.41
CA LYS A 160 -0.67 -6.49 6.40
C LYS A 160 -2.04 -6.63 5.76
N THR A 161 -2.26 -5.94 4.63
CA THR A 161 -3.51 -5.99 3.88
C THR A 161 -3.79 -7.42 3.37
N ALA A 162 -2.79 -8.08 2.80
CA ALA A 162 -2.89 -9.48 2.38
C ALA A 162 -3.26 -10.42 3.55
N CYS A 163 -2.58 -10.27 4.70
CA CYS A 163 -2.88 -11.04 5.92
C CYS A 163 -4.32 -10.79 6.41
N ALA A 164 -4.80 -9.54 6.34
CA ALA A 164 -6.16 -9.21 6.74
C ALA A 164 -7.20 -9.90 5.85
N PHE A 165 -7.00 -9.92 4.53
CA PHE A 165 -7.87 -10.64 3.60
C PHE A 165 -7.84 -12.16 3.83
N ILE A 166 -6.66 -12.76 4.09
CA ILE A 166 -6.56 -14.19 4.40
C ILE A 166 -7.26 -14.50 5.73
N ALA A 167 -6.92 -13.80 6.80
CA ALA A 167 -7.43 -14.07 8.15
C ALA A 167 -8.96 -13.85 8.28
N SER A 168 -9.50 -12.92 7.48
CA SER A 168 -10.94 -12.67 7.41
C SER A 168 -11.67 -13.54 6.39
N ASN A 169 -10.94 -14.41 5.67
CA ASN A 169 -11.49 -15.30 4.65
C ASN A 169 -12.17 -14.54 3.50
N GLN A 170 -11.54 -13.46 3.05
CA GLN A 170 -12.03 -12.56 1.98
C GLN A 170 -11.21 -12.65 0.69
N ILE A 171 -10.34 -13.66 0.54
CA ILE A 171 -9.60 -13.88 -0.71
C ILE A 171 -10.53 -14.38 -1.81
N CYS A 172 -10.50 -13.67 -2.94
CA CYS A 172 -11.14 -14.08 -4.19
C CYS A 172 -10.12 -14.15 -5.32
N SER A 173 -10.20 -15.17 -6.14
CA SER A 173 -9.47 -15.27 -7.41
C SER A 173 -10.47 -15.61 -8.51
N ASP A 174 -10.51 -14.81 -9.58
CA ASP A 174 -11.45 -14.93 -10.69
C ASP A 174 -12.93 -15.00 -10.26
N GLY A 175 -13.29 -14.19 -9.26
CA GLY A 175 -14.65 -14.15 -8.70
C GLY A 175 -15.05 -15.38 -7.88
N VAL A 176 -14.08 -16.26 -7.55
CA VAL A 176 -14.29 -17.44 -6.71
C VAL A 176 -13.54 -17.28 -5.40
N LYS A 177 -14.26 -17.46 -4.29
CA LYS A 177 -13.65 -17.49 -2.95
C LYS A 177 -12.60 -18.58 -2.86
N LYS A 178 -11.46 -18.26 -2.26
CA LYS A 178 -10.32 -19.16 -2.04
C LYS A 178 -9.98 -19.22 -0.56
N ASP A 179 -9.81 -20.42 -0.05
CA ASP A 179 -9.26 -20.63 1.27
C ASP A 179 -7.73 -20.58 1.17
N CYS A 180 -7.13 -19.57 1.78
CA CYS A 180 -5.68 -19.40 1.80
C CYS A 180 -5.13 -19.60 3.22
N ILE A 181 -3.97 -20.22 3.31
CA ILE A 181 -3.25 -20.40 4.56
C ILE A 181 -2.46 -19.12 4.88
N LEU A 182 -2.68 -18.57 6.07
CA LEU A 182 -1.85 -17.50 6.60
C LEU A 182 -0.58 -18.12 7.17
N LYS A 183 0.57 -17.84 6.55
CA LYS A 183 1.86 -18.39 6.95
C LYS A 183 2.43 -17.63 8.15
N ASP A 184 3.07 -18.36 9.06
CA ASP A 184 3.80 -17.77 10.18
C ASP A 184 4.89 -16.81 9.73
N GLU A 185 5.49 -17.06 8.57
CA GLU A 185 6.49 -16.21 7.95
C GLU A 185 5.98 -14.78 7.68
N TYR A 186 4.70 -14.61 7.30
CA TYR A 186 4.11 -13.28 7.11
C TYR A 186 4.03 -12.50 8.43
N VAL A 187 3.70 -13.21 9.53
CA VAL A 187 3.67 -12.63 10.87
C VAL A 187 5.07 -12.24 11.33
N ASP A 188 6.07 -13.07 11.05
CA ASP A 188 7.47 -12.79 11.37
C ASP A 188 7.99 -11.55 10.63
N ILE A 189 7.65 -11.39 9.35
CA ILE A 189 8.02 -10.21 8.56
C ILE A 189 7.37 -8.96 9.15
N LEU A 190 6.10 -9.04 9.54
CA LEU A 190 5.37 -7.89 10.08
C LEU A 190 5.85 -7.50 11.49
N PHE A 191 6.00 -8.45 12.40
CA PHE A 191 6.13 -8.15 13.83
C PHE A 191 7.47 -8.55 14.45
N ASN A 192 8.29 -9.36 13.78
CA ASN A 192 9.58 -9.84 14.29
C ASN A 192 10.77 -9.33 13.45
N ASP A 193 10.56 -8.31 12.58
CA ASP A 193 11.56 -7.71 11.67
C ASP A 193 12.31 -8.74 10.80
N LYS A 194 11.68 -9.88 10.49
CA LYS A 194 12.24 -10.80 9.51
C LYS A 194 12.23 -10.11 8.14
N PRO A 195 13.34 -10.12 7.40
CA PRO A 195 13.35 -9.57 6.05
C PRO A 195 12.46 -10.38 5.11
N PHE A 196 11.96 -9.75 4.06
CA PHE A 196 11.35 -10.48 2.96
C PHE A 196 12.38 -11.43 2.33
N PRO A 197 12.01 -12.67 1.98
CA PRO A 197 12.85 -13.56 1.19
C PRO A 197 13.25 -12.92 -0.15
N ASP A 198 14.34 -13.40 -0.77
CA ASP A 198 14.77 -12.90 -2.06
C ASP A 198 13.65 -13.00 -3.10
N ASN A 199 13.49 -11.94 -3.88
CA ASN A 199 12.43 -11.75 -4.89
C ASN A 199 11.00 -11.64 -4.36
N TRP A 200 10.79 -11.72 -3.04
CA TRP A 200 9.52 -11.32 -2.43
C TRP A 200 9.50 -9.82 -2.21
N GLY A 201 8.31 -9.25 -2.15
CA GLY A 201 8.12 -7.84 -1.84
C GLY A 201 7.43 -7.07 -2.95
N MET A 202 7.67 -5.78 -2.99
CA MET A 202 6.98 -4.85 -3.88
C MET A 202 7.60 -4.81 -5.28
N TYR A 203 6.72 -4.94 -6.28
CA TYR A 203 7.00 -4.64 -7.67
C TYR A 203 6.10 -3.53 -8.16
N PHE A 204 6.55 -2.80 -9.15
CA PHE A 204 5.76 -1.76 -9.80
C PHE A 204 5.74 -1.98 -11.31
N LYS A 205 4.54 -2.06 -11.88
CA LYS A 205 4.37 -2.21 -13.31
C LYS A 205 4.19 -0.86 -13.98
N ILE A 206 5.09 -0.57 -14.92
CA ILE A 206 5.00 0.63 -15.75
C ILE A 206 4.05 0.31 -16.90
N PRO A 207 3.09 1.21 -17.25
CA PRO A 207 2.34 1.08 -18.50
C PRO A 207 3.26 1.03 -19.71
N ASP A 208 2.90 0.26 -20.74
CA ASP A 208 3.77 0.02 -21.91
C ASP A 208 4.16 1.30 -22.65
N ASP A 209 3.25 2.28 -22.71
CA ASP A 209 3.48 3.61 -23.29
C ASP A 209 4.16 4.60 -22.32
N LYS A 210 4.45 4.17 -21.10
CA LYS A 210 4.96 4.99 -19.98
C LYS A 210 4.08 6.21 -19.66
N GLN A 211 2.82 6.13 -20.02
CA GLN A 211 1.82 7.16 -19.73
C GLN A 211 0.89 6.69 -18.63
N ILE A 212 0.53 7.58 -17.73
CA ILE A 212 -0.43 7.28 -16.67
C ILE A 212 -1.62 8.24 -16.75
N GLN A 213 -2.79 7.65 -16.94
CA GLN A 213 -4.06 8.33 -16.78
C GLN A 213 -4.64 7.90 -15.42
N LYS A 214 -4.87 8.85 -14.54
CA LYS A 214 -5.32 8.57 -13.20
C LYS A 214 -6.83 8.35 -13.12
N TYR A 215 -7.24 7.36 -12.34
CA TYR A 215 -8.64 7.10 -11.99
C TYR A 215 -8.81 7.17 -10.48
N HIS A 216 -9.97 7.61 -10.03
CA HIS A 216 -10.31 7.58 -8.61
C HIS A 216 -10.84 6.20 -8.22
N SER A 217 -9.92 5.24 -8.10
CA SER A 217 -10.24 3.84 -7.82
C SER A 217 -9.15 3.15 -7.02
N LEU A 218 -9.57 2.12 -6.29
CA LEU A 218 -8.72 1.20 -5.58
C LEU A 218 -9.21 -0.21 -5.85
N SER A 219 -8.35 -1.07 -6.36
CA SER A 219 -8.70 -2.47 -6.56
C SER A 219 -7.60 -3.42 -6.07
N PHE A 220 -8.00 -4.63 -5.72
CA PHE A 220 -7.15 -5.72 -5.29
C PHE A 220 -7.47 -6.96 -6.10
N ARG A 221 -6.44 -7.62 -6.61
CA ARG A 221 -6.57 -8.93 -7.22
C ARG A 221 -5.56 -9.87 -6.59
N SER A 222 -5.97 -11.11 -6.33
CA SER A 222 -5.10 -12.12 -5.75
C SER A 222 -4.86 -13.26 -6.74
N LEU A 223 -3.60 -13.71 -6.82
CA LEU A 223 -3.21 -14.94 -7.50
C LEU A 223 -2.87 -15.98 -6.43
N THR A 224 -3.54 -17.10 -6.48
CA THR A 224 -3.39 -18.19 -5.50
C THR A 224 -2.98 -19.48 -6.20
N ALA A 225 -2.13 -20.28 -5.54
CA ALA A 225 -1.78 -21.61 -5.96
C ALA A 225 -1.59 -22.50 -4.72
N ASN A 226 -2.14 -23.72 -4.75
CA ASN A 226 -2.01 -24.70 -3.65
C ASN A 226 -2.44 -24.16 -2.30
N ASN A 227 -3.58 -23.44 -2.23
CA ASN A 227 -4.10 -22.76 -1.04
C ASN A 227 -3.13 -21.72 -0.43
N GLU A 228 -2.20 -21.22 -1.22
CA GLU A 228 -1.30 -20.16 -0.83
C GLU A 228 -1.55 -18.90 -1.67
N LEU A 229 -1.49 -17.75 -1.05
CA LEU A 229 -1.44 -16.48 -1.75
C LEU A 229 -0.03 -16.29 -2.31
N LYS A 230 0.08 -16.13 -3.62
CA LYS A 230 1.37 -15.96 -4.31
C LYS A 230 1.64 -14.51 -4.68
N VAL A 231 0.61 -13.81 -5.13
CA VAL A 231 0.73 -12.41 -5.55
C VAL A 231 -0.54 -11.67 -5.20
N VAL A 232 -0.40 -10.42 -4.77
CA VAL A 232 -1.50 -9.45 -4.68
C VAL A 232 -1.19 -8.27 -5.58
N GLU A 233 -2.10 -7.97 -6.48
CA GLU A 233 -2.09 -6.74 -7.27
C GLU A 233 -2.85 -5.66 -6.49
N PHE A 234 -2.25 -4.49 -6.38
CA PHE A 234 -2.82 -3.29 -5.81
C PHE A 234 -2.86 -2.21 -6.89
N LEU A 235 -4.02 -1.91 -7.40
CA LEU A 235 -4.21 -0.81 -8.34
C LEU A 235 -4.77 0.40 -7.58
N ILE A 236 -3.93 1.42 -7.39
CA ILE A 236 -4.25 2.62 -6.61
C ILE A 236 -4.25 3.82 -7.57
N ASN A 237 -5.41 4.35 -7.90
CA ASN A 237 -5.56 5.45 -8.86
C ASN A 237 -4.79 5.21 -10.17
N ASN A 238 -4.83 3.97 -10.68
CA ASN A 238 -4.10 3.46 -11.84
C ASN A 238 -2.58 3.26 -11.66
N PHE A 239 -2.05 3.44 -10.46
CA PHE A 239 -0.69 3.01 -10.13
C PHE A 239 -0.71 1.52 -9.75
N MET A 240 -0.02 0.70 -10.52
CA MET A 240 -0.08 -0.75 -10.38
C MET A 240 1.12 -1.27 -9.57
N PHE A 241 0.85 -1.70 -8.36
CA PHE A 241 1.81 -2.35 -7.47
C PHE A 241 1.49 -3.83 -7.33
N TYR A 242 2.50 -4.64 -7.19
CA TYR A 242 2.36 -6.06 -6.84
C TYR A 242 3.12 -6.35 -5.56
N LEU A 243 2.50 -7.13 -4.68
CA LEU A 243 3.19 -7.81 -3.59
C LEU A 243 3.38 -9.27 -3.99
N VAL A 244 4.61 -9.68 -4.20
CA VAL A 244 4.98 -11.07 -4.51
C VAL A 244 5.33 -11.79 -3.21
N LEU A 245 4.67 -12.93 -2.95
CA LEU A 245 4.79 -13.75 -1.73
C LEU A 245 5.16 -15.21 -2.06
N GLY A 246 6.03 -15.41 -3.05
CA GLY A 246 6.44 -16.73 -3.50
C GLY A 246 7.50 -16.63 -4.58
N GLN A 247 7.70 -17.72 -5.28
CA GLN A 247 8.56 -17.78 -6.46
C GLN A 247 7.67 -18.06 -7.68
N PRO A 248 7.09 -17.02 -8.31
CA PRO A 248 6.37 -17.20 -9.56
C PRO A 248 7.37 -17.48 -10.69
N ASP A 249 6.93 -18.24 -11.69
CA ASP A 249 7.77 -18.68 -12.81
C ASP A 249 8.32 -17.52 -13.65
N ASN A 250 7.63 -16.37 -13.66
CA ASN A 250 8.03 -15.20 -14.43
C ASN A 250 7.92 -13.91 -13.59
N LEU A 251 8.97 -13.58 -12.86
CA LEU A 251 9.05 -12.34 -12.06
C LEU A 251 9.00 -11.07 -12.91
N GLY A 252 9.51 -11.10 -14.14
CA GLY A 252 9.52 -9.96 -15.05
C GLY A 252 8.13 -9.48 -15.45
N SER A 253 7.09 -10.31 -15.35
CA SER A 253 5.71 -9.93 -15.64
C SER A 253 5.12 -8.93 -14.63
N PHE A 254 5.70 -8.82 -13.43
CA PHE A 254 5.24 -7.90 -12.37
C PHE A 254 5.90 -6.53 -12.44
N GLY A 255 6.85 -6.33 -13.37
CA GLY A 255 7.54 -5.07 -13.57
C GLY A 255 8.81 -4.93 -12.75
N ILE A 256 9.08 -3.74 -12.23
CA ILE A 256 10.32 -3.39 -11.56
C ILE A 256 10.24 -3.74 -10.07
N TYR A 257 11.16 -4.59 -9.61
CA TYR A 257 11.32 -4.94 -8.20
C TYR A 257 11.87 -3.77 -7.42
N ARG A 258 11.21 -3.37 -6.34
CA ARG A 258 11.66 -2.33 -5.40
C ARG A 258 12.20 -1.09 -6.11
N PRO A 259 11.38 -0.32 -6.83
CA PRO A 259 11.86 0.90 -7.50
C PRO A 259 12.36 1.89 -6.46
N ARG A 260 13.48 2.55 -6.77
CA ARG A 260 14.03 3.63 -5.94
C ARG A 260 13.12 4.87 -5.90
N GLY A 261 12.25 5.03 -6.86
CA GLY A 261 11.33 6.14 -6.90
C GLY A 261 10.44 6.14 -8.13
N ILE A 262 9.42 6.97 -8.08
CA ILE A 262 8.48 7.19 -9.17
C ILE A 262 8.47 8.68 -9.48
N GLN A 263 8.80 9.05 -10.72
CA GLN A 263 8.72 10.43 -11.18
C GLN A 263 7.61 10.57 -12.22
N LEU A 264 6.67 11.46 -11.96
CA LEU A 264 5.65 11.87 -12.91
C LEU A 264 6.03 13.22 -13.51
N ALA A 265 5.85 13.36 -14.82
CA ALA A 265 6.04 14.62 -15.52
C ALA A 265 4.77 15.02 -16.28
N LYS A 266 4.50 16.32 -16.31
CA LYS A 266 3.51 16.95 -17.21
C LYS A 266 4.17 18.22 -17.78
N GLY A 267 4.59 18.14 -19.02
CA GLY A 267 5.44 19.17 -19.59
C GLY A 267 6.75 19.33 -18.83
N ILE A 268 7.05 20.52 -18.33
CA ILE A 268 8.28 20.81 -17.57
C ILE A 268 8.17 20.51 -16.08
N ILE A 269 6.96 20.30 -15.57
CA ILE A 269 6.71 20.06 -14.13
C ILE A 269 6.94 18.60 -13.81
N LYS A 270 7.64 18.33 -12.70
CA LYS A 270 7.95 17.00 -12.20
C LYS A 270 7.52 16.86 -10.75
N LYS A 271 6.88 15.73 -10.47
CA LYS A 271 6.53 15.27 -9.13
C LYS A 271 7.29 13.98 -8.85
N THR A 272 7.99 13.90 -7.75
CA THR A 272 8.87 12.77 -7.43
C THR A 272 8.46 12.13 -6.10
N ILE A 273 8.26 10.82 -6.14
CA ILE A 273 8.17 9.95 -4.97
C ILE A 273 9.51 9.23 -4.86
N GLU A 274 10.35 9.60 -3.92
CA GLU A 274 11.60 8.89 -3.61
C GLU A 274 11.29 7.77 -2.61
N ILE A 275 11.73 6.55 -2.90
CA ILE A 275 11.50 5.37 -2.07
C ILE A 275 12.85 4.87 -1.56
N CYS A 276 13.03 4.93 -0.25
CA CYS A 276 14.27 4.52 0.43
C CYS A 276 14.17 3.04 0.82
N TRP A 277 15.25 2.29 0.58
CA TRP A 277 15.40 0.87 0.92
C TRP A 277 16.65 0.68 1.79
N GLN A 278 16.50 0.10 2.98
CA GLN A 278 17.60 -0.02 3.94
C GLN A 278 18.60 -1.13 3.58
N ASP A 279 18.09 -2.22 3.00
CA ASP A 279 18.90 -3.36 2.57
C ASP A 279 19.66 -3.10 1.26
N LYS A 280 19.43 -1.93 0.64
CA LYS A 280 20.02 -1.53 -0.66
C LYS A 280 19.71 -2.48 -1.82
N LYS A 281 18.73 -3.36 -1.66
CA LYS A 281 18.22 -4.23 -2.72
C LYS A 281 17.09 -3.52 -3.44
N TYR A 282 17.41 -2.66 -4.40
CA TYR A 282 16.45 -1.88 -5.15
C TYR A 282 16.91 -1.69 -6.60
N ASN A 283 15.96 -1.38 -7.47
CA ASN A 283 16.20 -1.02 -8.85
C ASN A 283 16.12 0.49 -9.09
N GLU A 284 16.40 0.91 -10.31
CA GLU A 284 16.34 2.30 -10.72
C GLU A 284 14.95 2.92 -10.52
N GLY A 285 14.91 4.25 -10.54
CA GLY A 285 13.66 4.99 -10.50
C GLY A 285 12.86 4.87 -11.79
N ILE A 286 11.56 5.02 -11.67
CA ILE A 286 10.59 4.94 -12.75
C ILE A 286 10.24 6.35 -13.20
N PHE A 287 10.17 6.55 -14.51
CA PHE A 287 9.69 7.80 -15.10
C PHE A 287 8.43 7.52 -15.92
N MET A 288 7.38 8.33 -15.69
CA MET A 288 6.13 8.26 -16.44
C MET A 288 5.63 9.67 -16.77
N GLU A 289 4.92 9.79 -17.89
CA GLU A 289 4.22 10.99 -18.29
C GLU A 289 2.78 10.96 -17.74
N HIS A 290 2.37 12.04 -17.10
CA HIS A 290 1.00 12.20 -16.62
C HIS A 290 0.15 12.83 -17.74
N VAL A 291 -0.79 12.06 -18.30
CA VAL A 291 -1.61 12.49 -19.44
C VAL A 291 -2.99 13.03 -19.05
N GLY A 292 -3.32 13.05 -17.77
CA GLY A 292 -4.56 13.61 -17.25
C GLY A 292 -5.26 12.73 -16.24
N THR A 293 -6.38 13.24 -15.73
CA THR A 293 -7.29 12.50 -14.85
C THR A 293 -8.64 12.44 -15.51
N THR A 294 -9.22 11.28 -15.61
CA THR A 294 -10.65 11.14 -15.87
C THR A 294 -11.37 10.99 -14.54
N LYS A 295 -12.42 11.79 -14.34
CA LYS A 295 -13.35 11.60 -13.22
C LYS A 295 -14.22 10.36 -13.44
N GLU A 296 -14.27 9.89 -14.67
CA GLU A 296 -15.04 8.73 -15.08
C GLU A 296 -14.18 7.48 -14.87
N ALA A 297 -14.66 6.57 -14.06
CA ALA A 297 -14.22 5.19 -14.11
C ALA A 297 -14.41 4.67 -15.54
N PRO A 298 -13.63 3.68 -16.02
CA PRO A 298 -13.87 3.06 -17.32
C PRO A 298 -15.35 2.81 -17.53
N LYS A 299 -15.86 2.99 -18.74
CA LYS A 299 -17.32 2.85 -19.07
C LYS A 299 -17.94 1.53 -18.59
N GLU A 300 -17.13 0.51 -18.46
CA GLU A 300 -17.46 -0.76 -17.80
C GLU A 300 -18.00 -0.58 -16.37
N TRP A 301 -17.54 0.44 -15.63
CA TRP A 301 -18.02 0.78 -14.30
C TRP A 301 -19.31 1.60 -14.33
N ASP A 302 -19.52 2.42 -15.39
CA ASP A 302 -20.73 3.20 -15.56
C ASP A 302 -21.92 2.34 -15.99
N GLU A 303 -21.70 1.25 -16.71
CA GLU A 303 -22.73 0.27 -17.04
C GLU A 303 -23.23 -0.47 -15.80
N TYR A 304 -22.35 -0.69 -14.79
CA TYR A 304 -22.73 -1.24 -13.48
C TYR A 304 -23.49 -0.24 -12.60
N LEU A 305 -23.37 1.06 -12.87
CA LEU A 305 -24.03 2.11 -12.11
C LEU A 305 -25.45 2.39 -12.60
N LYS A 306 -25.80 1.97 -13.81
CA LYS A 306 -27.10 2.24 -14.46
C LYS A 306 -28.11 1.12 -14.27
N LYS A 307 -27.71 -0.02 -13.69
CA LYS A 307 -28.59 -1.12 -13.28
C LYS A 307 -28.77 -1.15 -11.77
#